data_c8e37806b68456157c0d45c3f3f5f82c
#
_entry.id   c8e37806b68456157c0d45c3f3f5f82c
#
_cell.length_a   1.000
_cell.length_b   1.000
_cell.length_c   1.000
_cell.angle_alpha   90.00
_cell.angle_beta   90.00
_cell.angle_gamma   90.00
#
_symmetry.space_group_name_H-M   'P 1'
#
loop_
_entity.id
_entity.type
_entity.pdbx_description
1 polymer ?
#
loop_
_entity_poly.entity_id
_entity_poly.type
_entity_poly.pdbx_seq_one_letter_code
_entity_poly.pdbx_strand_id
1 'polypeptide(L)'
;MIEILWFIFDSMLVLLLLALAWTTCSTQDVMRAVTLFIAMGLLLAVIWARLKAPDLALAEAVIGAGISGALLLSAIKDYPANVTVSDRTPLMRGMINLFTIALTILMSWAVWHGINMSDGVRLSERVASQLSISGVSNPVTAVLLNFRAYDTLLELAVVLTAVLTVLILNDKRADHKAISPLFQGMTRWLVPLLVITSGYLLWVGAHAPGGAFQAGAMLAAAMILLQLAYPSVHQGFNLYLLRLLLVIGIFTFVLVGLWMMVRNDDFLTYSPAQAGSLILIIETAATLSIAAALTLAYLGGRPAGWENGLKKNESDNHTYTDNEETK
;
A
#
# COMPACT_ATOMS: atom_id res chain seq x y z
N MET A 1 20.71 28.56 -20.31
CA MET A 1 20.72 28.83 -18.86
C MET A 1 19.71 27.96 -18.12
N ILE A 2 18.45 27.91 -18.51
CA ILE A 2 17.42 27.07 -17.86
C ILE A 2 17.75 25.55 -17.91
N GLU A 3 18.22 25.06 -19.05
CA GLU A 3 18.59 23.63 -19.19
C GLU A 3 19.77 23.22 -18.28
N ILE A 4 20.76 24.10 -18.13
CA ILE A 4 21.89 23.88 -17.23
C ILE A 4 21.40 23.81 -15.77
N LEU A 5 20.46 24.69 -15.41
CA LEU A 5 19.88 24.71 -14.07
C LEU A 5 19.13 23.40 -13.78
N TRP A 6 18.35 22.89 -14.73
CA TRP A 6 17.67 21.61 -14.62
C TRP A 6 18.65 20.44 -14.53
N PHE A 7 19.71 20.45 -15.32
CA PHE A 7 20.76 19.42 -15.25
C PHE A 7 21.44 19.38 -13.87
N ILE A 8 21.77 20.57 -13.32
CA ILE A 8 22.34 20.68 -11.97
C ILE A 8 21.35 20.13 -10.93
N PHE A 9 20.08 20.51 -11.03
CA PHE A 9 19.04 20.04 -10.11
C PHE A 9 18.87 18.51 -10.17
N ASP A 10 18.76 17.94 -11.38
CA ASP A 10 18.64 16.48 -11.56
C ASP A 10 19.88 15.75 -11.03
N SER A 11 21.09 16.27 -11.27
CA SER A 11 22.33 15.71 -10.74
C SER A 11 22.36 15.77 -9.21
N MET A 12 21.89 16.84 -8.60
CA MET A 12 21.78 16.97 -7.15
C MET A 12 20.79 15.97 -6.57
N LEU A 13 19.63 15.75 -7.20
CA LEU A 13 18.65 14.73 -6.77
C LEU A 13 19.26 13.32 -6.79
N VAL A 14 19.99 12.96 -7.84
CA VAL A 14 20.65 11.66 -7.96
C VAL A 14 21.72 11.47 -6.86
N LEU A 15 22.58 12.48 -6.66
CA LEU A 15 23.62 12.43 -5.62
C LEU A 15 23.01 12.32 -4.22
N LEU A 16 21.95 13.07 -3.94
CA LEU A 16 21.25 13.01 -2.66
C LEU A 16 20.58 11.65 -2.44
N LEU A 17 19.97 11.08 -3.48
CA LEU A 17 19.36 9.74 -3.41
C LEU A 17 20.42 8.67 -3.07
N LEU A 18 21.55 8.69 -3.78
CA LEU A 18 22.65 7.77 -3.53
C LEU A 18 23.24 7.94 -2.12
N ALA A 19 23.41 9.19 -1.65
CA ALA A 19 23.88 9.49 -0.30
C ALA A 19 22.90 8.98 0.77
N LEU A 20 21.58 9.20 0.59
CA LEU A 20 20.56 8.69 1.50
C LEU A 20 20.52 7.16 1.50
N ALA A 21 20.56 6.52 0.35
CA ALA A 21 20.59 5.07 0.24
C ALA A 21 21.82 4.49 0.95
N TRP A 22 23.00 5.06 0.69
CA TRP A 22 24.24 4.64 1.35
C TRP A 22 24.18 4.81 2.87
N THR A 23 23.75 5.98 3.34
CA THR A 23 23.70 6.25 4.80
C THR A 23 22.65 5.41 5.49
N THR A 24 21.50 5.14 4.86
CA THR A 24 20.46 4.24 5.37
C THR A 24 21.00 2.82 5.57
N CYS A 25 21.74 2.29 4.59
CA CYS A 25 22.31 0.95 4.65
C CYS A 25 23.54 0.84 5.56
N SER A 26 24.26 1.95 5.80
CA SER A 26 25.52 1.96 6.56
C SER A 26 25.33 2.26 8.04
N THR A 27 24.22 2.86 8.45
CA THR A 27 23.98 3.20 9.85
C THR A 27 23.63 1.96 10.68
N GLN A 28 24.16 1.89 11.89
CA GLN A 28 23.85 0.84 12.85
C GLN A 28 22.64 1.18 13.74
N ASP A 29 22.27 2.43 13.80
CA ASP A 29 21.10 2.91 14.54
C ASP A 29 19.84 2.70 13.69
N VAL A 30 18.99 1.78 14.14
CA VAL A 30 17.75 1.40 13.43
C VAL A 30 16.77 2.57 13.32
N MET A 31 16.65 3.40 14.38
CA MET A 31 15.80 4.59 14.35
C MET A 31 16.26 5.57 13.27
N ARG A 32 17.57 5.80 13.20
CA ARG A 32 18.19 6.65 12.19
C ARG A 32 18.02 6.06 10.79
N ALA A 33 18.20 4.73 10.63
CA ALA A 33 17.99 4.04 9.35
C ALA A 33 16.57 4.25 8.82
N VAL A 34 15.55 4.09 9.68
CA VAL A 34 14.14 4.29 9.29
C VAL A 34 13.85 5.75 8.96
N THR A 35 14.37 6.68 9.73
CA THR A 35 14.18 8.12 9.43
C THR A 35 14.78 8.49 8.06
N LEU A 36 15.99 7.98 7.76
CA LEU A 36 16.63 8.17 6.46
C LEU A 36 15.86 7.47 5.32
N PHE A 37 15.29 6.28 5.58
CA PHE A 37 14.44 5.58 4.62
C PHE A 37 13.18 6.39 4.27
N ILE A 38 12.51 6.97 5.27
CA ILE A 38 11.36 7.86 5.04
C ILE A 38 11.77 9.08 4.20
N ALA A 39 12.90 9.70 4.53
CA ALA A 39 13.42 10.84 3.78
C ALA A 39 13.76 10.45 2.33
N MET A 40 14.30 9.24 2.12
CA MET A 40 14.57 8.69 0.79
C MET A 40 13.29 8.48 -0.01
N GLY A 41 12.22 7.94 0.59
CA GLY A 41 10.92 7.79 -0.06
C GLY A 41 10.31 9.13 -0.47
N LEU A 42 10.39 10.17 0.39
CA LEU A 42 9.93 11.51 0.03
C LEU A 42 10.75 12.10 -1.13
N LEU A 43 12.07 11.87 -1.15
CA LEU A 43 12.92 12.29 -2.26
C LEU A 43 12.56 11.54 -3.55
N LEU A 44 12.27 10.24 -3.47
CA LEU A 44 11.81 9.45 -4.63
C LEU A 44 10.48 9.98 -5.17
N ALA A 45 9.55 10.40 -4.32
CA ALA A 45 8.31 11.04 -4.77
C ALA A 45 8.59 12.31 -5.59
N VAL A 46 9.55 13.15 -5.16
CA VAL A 46 9.98 14.34 -5.93
C VAL A 46 10.62 13.94 -7.26
N ILE A 47 11.43 12.87 -7.28
CA ILE A 47 12.05 12.35 -8.51
C ILE A 47 10.98 11.84 -9.48
N TRP A 48 9.98 11.08 -9.01
CA TRP A 48 8.87 10.63 -9.85
C TRP A 48 8.07 11.80 -10.45
N ALA A 49 7.79 12.84 -9.65
CA ALA A 49 7.15 14.06 -10.15
C ALA A 49 8.01 14.75 -11.23
N ARG A 50 9.32 14.81 -11.01
CA ARG A 50 10.27 15.36 -12.00
C ARG A 50 10.32 14.55 -13.30
N LEU A 51 10.17 13.23 -13.21
CA LEU A 51 10.09 12.31 -14.37
C LEU A 51 8.71 12.31 -15.05
N LYS A 52 7.81 13.24 -14.67
CA LYS A 52 6.43 13.35 -15.20
C LYS A 52 5.59 12.07 -14.96
N ALA A 53 5.84 11.41 -13.84
CA ALA A 53 5.09 10.24 -13.37
C ALA A 53 4.34 10.56 -12.06
N PRO A 54 3.33 11.44 -12.10
CA PRO A 54 2.67 11.94 -10.88
C PRO A 54 1.86 10.87 -10.13
N ASP A 55 1.34 9.84 -10.80
CA ASP A 55 0.70 8.71 -10.13
C ASP A 55 1.67 7.95 -9.23
N LEU A 56 2.90 7.72 -9.73
CA LEU A 56 3.97 7.09 -8.95
C LEU A 56 4.46 8.01 -7.82
N ALA A 57 4.55 9.32 -8.07
CA ALA A 57 4.92 10.30 -7.05
C ALA A 57 3.94 10.28 -5.86
N LEU A 58 2.63 10.26 -6.13
CA LEU A 58 1.60 10.16 -5.10
C LEU A 58 1.67 8.82 -4.36
N ALA A 59 1.81 7.70 -5.08
CA ALA A 59 1.93 6.39 -4.46
C ALA A 59 3.16 6.30 -3.55
N GLU A 60 4.31 6.79 -4.00
CA GLU A 60 5.55 6.80 -3.21
C GLU A 60 5.42 7.67 -1.96
N ALA A 61 4.84 8.88 -2.08
CA ALA A 61 4.65 9.76 -0.94
C ALA A 61 3.72 9.18 0.12
N VAL A 62 2.59 8.58 -0.29
CA VAL A 62 1.56 8.10 0.64
C VAL A 62 1.91 6.71 1.19
N ILE A 63 2.34 5.78 0.34
CA ILE A 63 2.61 4.39 0.73
C ILE A 63 4.08 4.21 1.10
N GLY A 64 4.99 4.60 0.21
CA GLY A 64 6.43 4.37 0.37
C GLY A 64 7.00 5.12 1.58
N ALA A 65 6.83 6.43 1.63
CA ALA A 65 7.30 7.23 2.76
C ALA A 65 6.30 7.27 3.92
N GLY A 66 5.00 7.42 3.64
CA GLY A 66 3.96 7.63 4.65
C GLY A 66 3.68 6.39 5.47
N ILE A 67 2.93 5.43 4.93
CA ILE A 67 2.48 4.25 5.68
C ILE A 67 3.63 3.32 6.02
N SER A 68 4.54 3.06 5.08
CA SER A 68 5.72 2.22 5.36
C SER A 68 6.59 2.81 6.46
N GLY A 69 6.76 4.15 6.45
CA GLY A 69 7.46 4.86 7.52
C GLY A 69 6.76 4.70 8.88
N ALA A 70 5.45 4.87 8.92
CA ALA A 70 4.66 4.70 10.13
C ALA A 70 4.72 3.27 10.68
N LEU A 71 4.64 2.26 9.81
CA LEU A 71 4.78 0.84 10.17
C LEU A 71 6.16 0.54 10.75
N LEU A 72 7.22 1.01 10.10
CA LEU A 72 8.59 0.81 10.56
C LEU A 72 8.84 1.50 11.91
N LEU A 73 8.38 2.75 12.09
CA LEU A 73 8.51 3.46 13.37
C LEU A 73 7.72 2.76 14.49
N SER A 74 6.56 2.20 14.18
CA SER A 74 5.78 1.40 15.14
C SER A 74 6.54 0.12 15.54
N ALA A 75 7.13 -0.58 14.58
CA ALA A 75 7.88 -1.82 14.81
C ALA A 75 9.15 -1.60 15.64
N ILE A 76 9.85 -0.48 15.45
CA ILE A 76 11.09 -0.18 16.19
C ILE A 76 10.82 0.07 17.66
N LYS A 77 9.67 0.57 18.04
CA LYS A 77 9.33 0.86 19.43
C LYS A 77 9.47 -0.37 20.33
N ASP A 78 9.22 -1.56 19.78
CA ASP A 78 9.33 -2.85 20.48
C ASP A 78 10.66 -3.56 20.23
N TYR A 79 11.57 -2.92 19.45
CA TYR A 79 12.87 -3.50 19.12
C TYR A 79 13.87 -3.26 20.27
N PRO A 80 14.53 -4.30 20.80
CA PRO A 80 15.49 -4.13 21.88
C PRO A 80 16.69 -3.28 21.41
N ALA A 81 17.02 -2.26 22.19
CA ALA A 81 18.10 -1.30 21.87
C ALA A 81 19.49 -1.94 21.71
N ASN A 82 19.67 -3.19 22.19
CA ASN A 82 20.96 -3.88 22.27
C ASN A 82 21.02 -5.14 21.39
N VAL A 83 20.36 -5.17 20.24
CA VAL A 83 20.59 -6.28 19.29
C VAL A 83 21.96 -6.10 18.65
N THR A 84 22.94 -6.79 19.20
CA THR A 84 24.23 -6.98 18.52
C THR A 84 23.98 -7.79 17.26
N VAL A 85 24.12 -7.13 16.10
CA VAL A 85 24.10 -7.84 14.81
C VAL A 85 25.23 -8.87 14.88
N SER A 86 24.88 -10.15 14.86
CA SER A 86 25.85 -11.25 14.87
C SER A 86 26.91 -10.99 13.81
N ASP A 87 28.18 -10.99 14.23
CA ASP A 87 29.28 -10.79 13.31
C ASP A 87 29.30 -11.90 12.27
N ARG A 88 28.92 -11.55 11.05
CA ARG A 88 28.96 -12.48 9.93
C ARG A 88 30.39 -12.87 9.63
N THR A 89 30.65 -14.15 9.40
CA THR A 89 31.98 -14.61 9.04
C THR A 89 32.49 -13.85 7.80
N PRO A 90 33.80 -13.61 7.69
CA PRO A 90 34.39 -12.91 6.53
C PRO A 90 34.01 -13.54 5.20
N LEU A 91 33.89 -14.87 5.16
CA LEU A 91 33.44 -15.62 3.99
C LEU A 91 32.00 -15.25 3.60
N MET A 92 31.09 -15.22 4.56
CA MET A 92 29.69 -14.86 4.33
C MET A 92 29.53 -13.41 3.84
N ARG A 93 30.32 -12.47 4.39
CA ARG A 93 30.38 -11.09 3.89
C ARG A 93 30.88 -11.04 2.45
N GLY A 94 31.92 -11.80 2.11
CA GLY A 94 32.46 -11.90 0.75
C GLY A 94 31.43 -12.43 -0.23
N MET A 95 30.70 -13.49 0.12
CA MET A 95 29.65 -14.07 -0.71
C MET A 95 28.49 -13.09 -0.94
N ILE A 96 28.03 -12.39 0.10
CA ILE A 96 26.96 -11.38 0.00
C ILE A 96 27.40 -10.22 -0.91
N ASN A 97 28.61 -9.72 -0.74
CA ASN A 97 29.15 -8.64 -1.58
C ASN A 97 29.27 -9.08 -3.03
N LEU A 98 29.80 -10.29 -3.28
CA LEU A 98 29.89 -10.85 -4.64
C LEU A 98 28.52 -10.98 -5.29
N PHE A 99 27.54 -11.52 -4.57
CA PHE A 99 26.17 -11.65 -5.06
C PHE A 99 25.54 -10.28 -5.36
N THR A 100 25.71 -9.30 -4.46
CA THR A 100 25.18 -7.94 -4.66
C THR A 100 25.82 -7.27 -5.89
N ILE A 101 27.13 -7.39 -6.05
CA ILE A 101 27.84 -6.85 -7.24
C ILE A 101 27.35 -7.54 -8.51
N ALA A 102 27.24 -8.87 -8.51
CA ALA A 102 26.77 -9.62 -9.67
C ALA A 102 25.33 -9.22 -10.05
N LEU A 103 24.46 -9.08 -9.06
CA LEU A 103 23.08 -8.63 -9.27
C LEU A 103 23.03 -7.20 -9.82
N THR A 104 23.86 -6.29 -9.28
CA THR A 104 23.93 -4.90 -9.77
C THR A 104 24.41 -4.85 -11.23
N ILE A 105 25.43 -5.63 -11.58
CA ILE A 105 25.92 -5.72 -12.96
C ILE A 105 24.83 -6.29 -13.87
N LEU A 106 24.15 -7.37 -13.45
CA LEU A 106 23.06 -7.97 -14.22
C LEU A 106 21.92 -6.99 -14.46
N MET A 107 21.47 -6.27 -13.41
CA MET A 107 20.42 -5.27 -13.54
C MET A 107 20.83 -4.11 -14.46
N SER A 108 22.07 -3.61 -14.30
CA SER A 108 22.59 -2.53 -15.15
C SER A 108 22.69 -2.97 -16.62
N TRP A 109 23.12 -4.20 -16.84
CA TRP A 109 23.17 -4.79 -18.19
C TRP A 109 21.76 -4.96 -18.79
N ALA A 110 20.80 -5.46 -18.02
CA ALA A 110 19.41 -5.62 -18.47
C ALA A 110 18.77 -4.26 -18.84
N VAL A 111 18.97 -3.22 -18.02
CA VAL A 111 18.49 -1.86 -18.32
C VAL A 111 19.15 -1.31 -19.58
N TRP A 112 20.47 -1.43 -19.69
CA TRP A 112 21.22 -1.00 -20.88
C TRP A 112 20.73 -1.70 -22.15
N HIS A 113 20.54 -3.03 -22.08
CA HIS A 113 20.05 -3.81 -23.20
C HIS A 113 18.62 -3.43 -23.58
N GLY A 114 17.74 -3.24 -22.57
CA GLY A 114 16.35 -2.79 -22.79
C GLY A 114 16.25 -1.42 -23.46
N ILE A 115 17.12 -0.47 -23.09
CA ILE A 115 17.17 0.86 -23.73
C ILE A 115 17.59 0.75 -25.22
N ASN A 116 18.55 -0.14 -25.53
CA ASN A 116 19.08 -0.27 -26.89
C ASN A 116 18.24 -1.16 -27.80
N MET A 117 17.40 -2.04 -27.26
CA MET A 117 16.50 -2.93 -28.03
C MET A 117 15.10 -2.35 -28.27
N SER A 118 14.86 -1.08 -27.97
CA SER A 118 13.54 -0.50 -28.22
C SER A 118 13.27 -0.35 -29.72
N ASP A 119 12.49 -1.26 -30.29
CA ASP A 119 12.07 -1.31 -31.70
C ASP A 119 11.12 -0.16 -32.12
N GLY A 120 11.27 1.02 -31.56
CA GLY A 120 10.58 2.24 -31.99
C GLY A 120 9.11 2.35 -31.63
N VAL A 121 8.40 1.27 -31.34
CA VAL A 121 7.00 1.37 -30.90
C VAL A 121 6.92 1.50 -29.39
N ARG A 122 6.77 2.72 -28.91
CA ARG A 122 6.64 2.99 -27.47
C ARG A 122 5.28 2.47 -26.99
N LEU A 123 5.31 1.73 -25.87
CA LEU A 123 4.06 1.23 -25.25
C LEU A 123 3.09 2.38 -24.92
N SER A 124 3.60 3.55 -24.56
CA SER A 124 2.82 4.77 -24.33
C SER A 124 2.00 5.22 -25.55
N GLU A 125 2.51 5.04 -26.78
CA GLU A 125 1.79 5.38 -28.02
C GLU A 125 0.65 4.41 -28.27
N ARG A 126 0.86 3.12 -27.99
CA ARG A 126 -0.20 2.09 -28.07
C ARG A 126 -1.30 2.36 -27.05
N VAL A 127 -0.94 2.69 -25.81
CA VAL A 127 -1.93 3.07 -24.78
C VAL A 127 -2.70 4.30 -25.20
N ALA A 128 -2.04 5.35 -25.69
CA ALA A 128 -2.69 6.57 -26.14
C ALA A 128 -3.69 6.32 -27.29
N SER A 129 -3.35 5.44 -28.24
CA SER A 129 -4.24 5.10 -29.36
C SER A 129 -5.49 4.30 -28.95
N GLN A 130 -5.44 3.59 -27.82
CA GLN A 130 -6.53 2.75 -27.31
C GLN A 130 -7.26 3.39 -26.11
N LEU A 131 -6.83 4.56 -25.66
CA LEU A 131 -7.36 5.20 -24.45
C LEU A 131 -8.86 5.48 -24.52
N SER A 132 -9.38 5.84 -25.71
CA SER A 132 -10.79 6.16 -25.92
C SER A 132 -11.75 4.99 -25.66
N ILE A 133 -11.29 3.75 -25.77
CA ILE A 133 -12.10 2.55 -25.51
C ILE A 133 -11.95 2.01 -24.08
N SER A 134 -11.00 2.54 -23.30
CA SER A 134 -10.74 2.08 -21.94
C SER A 134 -11.78 2.49 -20.90
N GLY A 135 -12.63 3.48 -21.22
CA GLY A 135 -13.64 4.03 -20.32
C GLY A 135 -13.11 5.04 -19.30
N VAL A 136 -11.80 5.34 -19.31
CA VAL A 136 -11.13 6.33 -18.45
C VAL A 136 -10.19 7.21 -19.28
N SER A 137 -9.85 8.39 -18.80
CA SER A 137 -8.93 9.29 -19.50
C SER A 137 -7.51 9.33 -18.91
N ASN A 138 -7.30 8.77 -17.71
CA ASN A 138 -5.96 8.56 -17.16
C ASN A 138 -5.31 7.32 -17.78
N PRO A 139 -4.17 7.45 -18.49
CA PRO A 139 -3.51 6.31 -19.15
C PRO A 139 -3.00 5.27 -18.13
N VAL A 140 -2.62 5.66 -16.92
CA VAL A 140 -2.17 4.74 -15.87
C VAL A 140 -3.33 3.87 -15.40
N THR A 141 -4.47 4.48 -15.10
CA THR A 141 -5.71 3.77 -14.73
C THR A 141 -6.19 2.86 -15.85
N ALA A 142 -6.12 3.31 -17.13
CA ALA A 142 -6.46 2.47 -18.28
C ALA A 142 -5.59 1.21 -18.35
N VAL A 143 -4.28 1.33 -18.10
CA VAL A 143 -3.38 0.18 -18.07
C VAL A 143 -3.71 -0.75 -16.90
N LEU A 144 -3.80 -0.22 -15.69
CA LEU A 144 -3.92 -1.01 -14.45
C LEU A 144 -5.29 -1.68 -14.29
N LEU A 145 -6.37 -1.07 -14.80
CA LEU A 145 -7.73 -1.53 -14.53
C LEU A 145 -8.50 -1.99 -15.79
N ASN A 146 -7.93 -1.80 -16.99
CA ASN A 146 -8.51 -2.29 -18.20
C ASN A 146 -7.54 -3.21 -18.97
N PHE A 147 -6.46 -2.65 -19.55
CA PHE A 147 -5.57 -3.42 -20.43
C PHE A 147 -4.78 -4.53 -19.71
N ARG A 148 -4.45 -4.31 -18.42
CA ARG A 148 -3.72 -5.24 -17.55
C ARG A 148 -4.42 -5.42 -16.19
N ALA A 149 -5.74 -5.43 -16.19
CA ALA A 149 -6.55 -5.51 -14.96
C ALA A 149 -6.20 -6.72 -14.07
N TYR A 150 -5.71 -7.81 -14.66
CA TYR A 150 -5.26 -8.99 -13.94
C TYR A 150 -4.07 -8.70 -13.00
N ASP A 151 -3.17 -7.79 -13.36
CA ASP A 151 -2.03 -7.42 -12.51
C ASP A 151 -2.53 -6.77 -11.20
N THR A 152 -3.49 -5.83 -11.30
CA THR A 152 -4.07 -5.17 -10.13
C THR A 152 -4.87 -6.13 -9.24
N LEU A 153 -5.54 -7.12 -9.82
CA LEU A 153 -6.16 -8.19 -9.05
C LEU A 153 -5.12 -8.96 -8.21
N LEU A 154 -3.95 -9.28 -8.80
CA LEU A 154 -2.85 -9.93 -8.09
C LEU A 154 -2.23 -9.03 -7.02
N GLU A 155 -2.09 -7.72 -7.27
CA GLU A 155 -1.62 -6.75 -6.27
C GLU A 155 -2.52 -6.75 -5.03
N LEU A 156 -3.84 -6.74 -5.21
CA LEU A 156 -4.80 -6.85 -4.10
C LEU A 156 -4.66 -8.18 -3.36
N ALA A 157 -4.42 -9.29 -4.07
CA ALA A 157 -4.20 -10.60 -3.47
C ALA A 157 -2.92 -10.62 -2.62
N VAL A 158 -1.85 -9.97 -3.08
CA VAL A 158 -0.59 -9.84 -2.32
C VAL A 158 -0.81 -9.02 -1.05
N VAL A 159 -1.52 -7.87 -1.13
CA VAL A 159 -1.85 -7.04 0.03
C VAL A 159 -2.68 -7.84 1.05
N LEU A 160 -3.69 -8.58 0.59
CA LEU A 160 -4.49 -9.44 1.46
C LEU A 160 -3.63 -10.53 2.13
N THR A 161 -2.77 -11.21 1.37
CA THR A 161 -1.88 -12.25 1.91
C THR A 161 -0.91 -11.67 2.94
N ALA A 162 -0.34 -10.50 2.67
CA ALA A 162 0.55 -9.82 3.60
C ALA A 162 -0.14 -9.50 4.94
N VAL A 163 -1.35 -8.93 4.90
CA VAL A 163 -2.07 -8.63 6.14
C VAL A 163 -2.52 -9.89 6.88
N LEU A 164 -2.95 -10.93 6.17
CA LEU A 164 -3.26 -12.22 6.79
C LEU A 164 -2.04 -12.83 7.50
N THR A 165 -0.86 -12.70 6.91
CA THR A 165 0.40 -13.11 7.54
C THR A 165 0.67 -12.34 8.83
N VAL A 166 0.48 -11.01 8.81
CA VAL A 166 0.60 -10.18 10.03
C VAL A 166 -0.40 -10.61 11.09
N LEU A 167 -1.66 -10.88 10.69
CA LEU A 167 -2.72 -11.34 11.60
C LEU A 167 -2.40 -12.68 12.29
N ILE A 168 -1.70 -13.57 11.58
CA ILE A 168 -1.32 -14.89 12.10
C ILE A 168 -0.09 -14.82 13.02
N LEU A 169 0.91 -14.02 12.62
CA LEU A 169 2.19 -13.96 13.31
C LEU A 169 2.17 -13.09 14.57
N ASN A 170 1.28 -12.12 14.66
CA ASN A 170 1.29 -11.16 15.76
C ASN A 170 0.28 -11.53 16.85
N ASP A 171 0.83 -11.87 18.02
CA ASP A 171 0.06 -12.17 19.25
C ASP A 171 0.09 -11.01 20.27
N LYS A 172 0.78 -9.90 19.96
CA LYS A 172 0.94 -8.79 20.89
C LYS A 172 -0.20 -7.78 20.76
N ARG A 173 -0.73 -7.36 21.91
CA ARG A 173 -1.69 -6.25 22.00
C ARG A 173 -0.94 -4.93 21.87
N ALA A 174 -1.48 -4.02 21.06
CA ALA A 174 -1.04 -2.64 21.08
C ALA A 174 -1.39 -2.00 22.44
N ASP A 175 -0.38 -1.70 23.23
CA ASP A 175 -0.56 -1.05 24.53
C ASP A 175 -0.81 0.45 24.29
N HIS A 176 -2.02 0.88 24.54
CA HIS A 176 -2.46 2.27 24.27
C HIS A 176 -2.19 3.12 25.52
N LYS A 177 -1.15 3.94 25.46
CA LYS A 177 -0.88 4.97 26.47
C LYS A 177 -1.92 6.10 26.35
N ALA A 178 -2.22 6.74 27.49
CA ALA A 178 -3.08 7.92 27.53
C ALA A 178 -2.58 9.01 26.55
N ILE A 179 -3.46 9.47 25.68
CA ILE A 179 -3.13 10.35 24.57
C ILE A 179 -3.41 11.79 24.95
N SER A 180 -2.52 12.70 24.54
CA SER A 180 -2.61 14.14 24.78
C SER A 180 -3.93 14.71 24.20
N PRO A 181 -4.65 15.57 24.96
CA PRO A 181 -5.83 16.28 24.46
C PRO A 181 -5.55 17.09 23.18
N LEU A 182 -4.32 17.59 23.02
CA LEU A 182 -3.89 18.28 21.81
C LEU A 182 -3.95 17.36 20.58
N PHE A 183 -3.47 16.12 20.71
CA PHE A 183 -3.51 15.15 19.62
C PHE A 183 -4.96 14.79 19.23
N GLN A 184 -5.86 14.64 20.22
CA GLN A 184 -7.28 14.43 19.95
C GLN A 184 -7.92 15.62 19.22
N GLY A 185 -7.56 16.83 19.61
CA GLY A 185 -8.01 18.06 18.94
C GLY A 185 -7.56 18.12 17.47
N MET A 186 -6.29 17.83 17.20
CA MET A 186 -5.75 17.77 15.83
C MET A 186 -6.43 16.68 15.00
N THR A 187 -6.61 15.49 15.57
CA THR A 187 -7.24 14.35 14.88
C THR A 187 -8.66 14.67 14.43
N ARG A 188 -9.42 15.43 15.24
CA ARG A 188 -10.79 15.84 14.91
C ARG A 188 -10.88 16.63 13.60
N TRP A 189 -9.85 17.38 13.25
CA TRP A 189 -9.79 18.13 11.98
C TRP A 189 -9.12 17.34 10.86
N LEU A 190 -8.06 16.60 11.17
CA LEU A 190 -7.30 15.86 10.16
C LEU A 190 -8.09 14.68 9.57
N VAL A 191 -8.83 13.94 10.41
CA VAL A 191 -9.56 12.75 9.93
C VAL A 191 -10.60 13.10 8.86
N PRO A 192 -11.51 14.08 9.04
CA PRO A 192 -12.43 14.46 7.98
C PRO A 192 -11.71 14.93 6.70
N LEU A 193 -10.62 15.68 6.84
CA LEU A 193 -9.84 16.14 5.69
C LEU A 193 -9.25 14.96 4.91
N LEU A 194 -8.66 13.98 5.59
CA LEU A 194 -8.11 12.78 4.98
C LEU A 194 -9.18 11.92 4.29
N VAL A 195 -10.37 11.80 4.91
CA VAL A 195 -11.49 11.07 4.31
C VAL A 195 -11.97 11.75 3.03
N ILE A 196 -12.14 13.09 3.05
CA ILE A 196 -12.53 13.87 1.87
C ILE A 196 -11.46 13.74 0.78
N THR A 197 -10.17 13.88 1.14
CA THR A 197 -9.06 13.73 0.20
C THR A 197 -9.01 12.33 -0.39
N SER A 198 -9.24 11.28 0.42
CA SER A 198 -9.34 9.91 -0.07
C SER A 198 -10.46 9.75 -1.11
N GLY A 199 -11.66 10.25 -0.81
CA GLY A 199 -12.78 10.25 -1.77
C GLY A 199 -12.47 11.01 -3.06
N TYR A 200 -11.78 12.15 -2.96
CA TYR A 200 -11.33 12.91 -4.11
C TYR A 200 -10.30 12.14 -4.96
N LEU A 201 -9.28 11.55 -4.32
CA LEU A 201 -8.25 10.75 -5.02
C LEU A 201 -8.85 9.53 -5.72
N LEU A 202 -9.85 8.90 -5.11
CA LEU A 202 -10.59 7.80 -5.73
C LEU A 202 -11.32 8.27 -6.99
N TRP A 203 -12.09 9.35 -6.86
CA TRP A 203 -12.89 9.87 -7.98
C TRP A 203 -12.03 10.41 -9.11
N VAL A 204 -10.95 11.14 -8.78
CA VAL A 204 -10.09 11.76 -9.79
C VAL A 204 -9.23 10.75 -10.54
N GLY A 205 -8.97 9.56 -9.98
CA GLY A 205 -8.12 8.51 -10.56
C GLY A 205 -8.51 8.08 -11.97
N ALA A 206 -9.80 8.17 -12.33
CA ALA A 206 -10.27 7.92 -13.71
C ALA A 206 -9.77 8.97 -14.72
N HIS A 207 -9.38 10.16 -14.29
CA HIS A 207 -9.10 11.31 -15.15
C HIS A 207 -7.71 11.93 -14.96
N ALA A 208 -7.15 11.83 -13.76
CA ALA A 208 -5.89 12.42 -13.36
C ALA A 208 -5.21 11.54 -12.30
N PRO A 209 -3.98 11.88 -11.85
CA PRO A 209 -3.26 11.10 -10.85
C PRO A 209 -4.05 10.84 -9.58
N GLY A 210 -4.23 9.57 -9.22
CA GLY A 210 -5.04 9.11 -8.10
C GLY A 210 -5.31 7.61 -8.18
N GLY A 211 -6.47 7.18 -7.67
CA GLY A 211 -6.96 5.80 -7.74
C GLY A 211 -7.00 5.08 -6.41
N ALA A 212 -7.33 3.80 -6.45
CA ALA A 212 -7.67 3.00 -5.28
C ALA A 212 -6.55 2.88 -4.24
N PHE A 213 -5.28 2.74 -4.65
CA PHE A 213 -4.16 2.58 -3.73
C PHE A 213 -3.86 3.86 -2.95
N GLN A 214 -3.80 5.01 -3.63
CA GLN A 214 -3.58 6.30 -3.01
C GLN A 214 -4.74 6.68 -2.09
N ALA A 215 -5.97 6.50 -2.56
CA ALA A 215 -7.18 6.71 -1.77
C ALA A 215 -7.25 5.79 -0.55
N GLY A 216 -6.96 4.49 -0.74
CA GLY A 216 -6.95 3.49 0.33
C GLY A 216 -5.91 3.79 1.41
N ALA A 217 -4.73 4.24 1.02
CA ALA A 217 -3.68 4.60 1.96
C ALA A 217 -4.02 5.88 2.75
N MET A 218 -4.62 6.88 2.10
CA MET A 218 -5.12 8.08 2.81
C MET A 218 -6.24 7.74 3.78
N LEU A 219 -7.16 6.86 3.39
CA LEU A 219 -8.22 6.37 4.28
C LEU A 219 -7.65 5.56 5.45
N ALA A 220 -6.64 4.72 5.22
CA ALA A 220 -5.91 4.01 6.25
C ALA A 220 -5.28 4.97 7.27
N ALA A 221 -4.62 6.03 6.78
CA ALA A 221 -4.05 7.06 7.65
C ALA A 221 -5.12 7.73 8.54
N ALA A 222 -6.29 8.04 7.98
CA ALA A 222 -7.43 8.55 8.75
C ALA A 222 -7.90 7.57 9.82
N MET A 223 -8.02 6.28 9.47
CA MET A 223 -8.42 5.21 10.39
C MET A 223 -7.38 4.99 11.50
N ILE A 224 -6.09 5.01 11.16
CA ILE A 224 -4.99 4.88 12.14
C ILE A 224 -5.00 6.06 13.12
N LEU A 225 -5.11 7.30 12.62
CA LEU A 225 -5.17 8.49 13.47
C LEU A 225 -6.39 8.45 14.41
N LEU A 226 -7.56 8.05 13.89
CA LEU A 226 -8.77 7.91 14.68
C LEU A 226 -8.59 6.90 15.81
N GLN A 227 -7.96 5.79 15.50
CA GLN A 227 -7.70 4.73 16.48
C GLN A 227 -6.68 5.14 17.53
N LEU A 228 -5.62 5.83 17.13
CA LEU A 228 -4.63 6.35 18.06
C LEU A 228 -5.24 7.41 19.00
N ALA A 229 -6.14 8.28 18.48
CA ALA A 229 -6.76 9.32 19.28
C ALA A 229 -7.90 8.81 20.19
N TYR A 230 -8.62 7.78 19.77
CA TYR A 230 -9.79 7.25 20.45
C TYR A 230 -9.77 5.71 20.51
N PRO A 231 -8.96 5.11 21.40
CA PRO A 231 -8.83 3.65 21.50
C PRO A 231 -10.14 2.92 21.80
N SER A 232 -11.11 3.60 22.43
CA SER A 232 -12.43 3.05 22.74
C SER A 232 -13.33 2.81 21.51
N VAL A 233 -13.05 3.46 20.39
CA VAL A 233 -13.81 3.29 19.13
C VAL A 233 -13.71 1.86 18.60
N HIS A 234 -12.63 1.13 18.93
CA HIS A 234 -12.43 -0.27 18.52
C HIS A 234 -13.37 -1.28 19.15
N GLN A 235 -13.88 -1.01 20.34
CA GLN A 235 -14.72 -1.97 21.05
C GLN A 235 -16.07 -2.23 20.35
N GLY A 236 -16.42 -1.42 19.34
CA GLY A 236 -17.63 -1.52 18.54
C GLY A 236 -17.46 -2.11 17.13
N PHE A 237 -16.24 -2.35 16.66
CA PHE A 237 -16.06 -2.90 15.31
C PHE A 237 -16.41 -4.40 15.24
N ASN A 238 -17.45 -4.72 14.48
CA ASN A 238 -17.87 -6.09 14.26
C ASN A 238 -16.79 -6.83 13.43
N LEU A 239 -16.35 -7.96 13.95
CA LEU A 239 -15.34 -8.84 13.33
C LEU A 239 -15.72 -9.22 11.89
N TYR A 240 -16.99 -9.48 11.64
CA TYR A 240 -17.49 -9.83 10.31
C TYR A 240 -17.34 -8.65 9.33
N LEU A 241 -17.60 -7.42 9.78
CA LEU A 241 -17.43 -6.24 8.95
C LEU A 241 -15.96 -6.07 8.53
N LEU A 242 -15.03 -6.27 9.46
CA LEU A 242 -13.60 -6.14 9.18
C LEU A 242 -13.11 -7.19 8.17
N ARG A 243 -13.54 -8.45 8.34
CA ARG A 243 -13.26 -9.54 7.40
C ARG A 243 -13.87 -9.27 6.03
N LEU A 244 -15.10 -8.75 6.00
CA LEU A 244 -15.76 -8.36 4.76
C LEU A 244 -14.97 -7.26 4.05
N LEU A 245 -14.56 -6.21 4.78
CA LEU A 245 -13.75 -5.13 4.22
C LEU A 245 -12.41 -5.61 3.65
N LEU A 246 -11.75 -6.57 4.29
CA LEU A 246 -10.50 -7.13 3.76
C LEU A 246 -10.67 -7.84 2.42
N VAL A 247 -11.77 -8.54 2.23
CA VAL A 247 -11.97 -9.41 1.06
C VAL A 247 -12.75 -8.70 -0.06
N ILE A 248 -13.50 -7.63 0.26
CA ILE A 248 -14.44 -7.00 -0.69
C ILE A 248 -13.75 -6.53 -1.98
N GLY A 249 -12.49 -6.08 -1.91
CA GLY A 249 -11.73 -5.63 -3.09
C GLY A 249 -11.54 -6.76 -4.09
N ILE A 250 -10.95 -7.87 -3.65
CA ILE A 250 -10.72 -9.05 -4.51
C ILE A 250 -12.04 -9.67 -4.94
N PHE A 251 -13.00 -9.81 -4.01
CA PHE A 251 -14.30 -10.39 -4.31
C PHE A 251 -15.03 -9.61 -5.42
N THR A 252 -15.07 -8.27 -5.32
CA THR A 252 -15.69 -7.43 -6.35
C THR A 252 -14.96 -7.53 -7.68
N PHE A 253 -13.63 -7.56 -7.67
CA PHE A 253 -12.82 -7.70 -8.87
C PHE A 253 -13.11 -9.02 -9.60
N VAL A 254 -13.09 -10.15 -8.85
CA VAL A 254 -13.41 -11.48 -9.39
C VAL A 254 -14.85 -11.54 -9.89
N LEU A 255 -15.80 -10.99 -9.13
CA LEU A 255 -17.21 -11.00 -9.49
C LEU A 255 -17.47 -10.22 -10.79
N VAL A 256 -16.86 -9.04 -10.94
CA VAL A 256 -16.91 -8.26 -12.19
C VAL A 256 -16.25 -9.03 -13.34
N GLY A 257 -15.10 -9.67 -13.10
CA GLY A 257 -14.42 -10.49 -14.09
C GLY A 257 -15.26 -11.66 -14.59
N LEU A 258 -15.91 -12.39 -13.66
CA LEU A 258 -16.83 -13.49 -14.00
C LEU A 258 -18.09 -12.99 -14.70
N TRP A 259 -18.62 -11.84 -14.28
CA TRP A 259 -19.76 -11.22 -14.96
C TRP A 259 -19.44 -10.87 -16.41
N MET A 260 -18.23 -10.32 -16.67
CA MET A 260 -17.78 -10.01 -18.02
C MET A 260 -17.53 -11.28 -18.84
N MET A 261 -16.96 -12.31 -18.24
CA MET A 261 -16.74 -13.61 -18.88
C MET A 261 -18.06 -14.22 -19.41
N VAL A 262 -19.14 -14.11 -18.65
CA VAL A 262 -20.48 -14.59 -19.09
C VAL A 262 -21.06 -13.74 -20.21
N ARG A 263 -20.68 -12.46 -20.30
CA ARG A 263 -21.22 -11.53 -21.28
C ARG A 263 -20.42 -11.40 -22.58
N ASN A 264 -19.10 -11.45 -22.45
CA ASN A 264 -18.15 -11.11 -23.52
C ASN A 264 -17.20 -12.27 -23.84
N ASP A 265 -17.41 -13.45 -23.27
CA ASP A 265 -16.60 -14.66 -23.41
C ASP A 265 -15.17 -14.57 -22.83
N ASP A 266 -14.72 -13.38 -22.35
CA ASP A 266 -13.38 -13.16 -21.81
C ASP A 266 -13.41 -12.55 -20.40
N PHE A 267 -12.53 -13.04 -19.52
CA PHE A 267 -12.38 -12.54 -18.15
C PHE A 267 -11.77 -11.14 -18.14
N LEU A 268 -12.40 -10.19 -17.41
CA LEU A 268 -11.97 -8.77 -17.26
C LEU A 268 -11.92 -7.98 -18.59
N THR A 269 -12.65 -8.40 -19.63
CA THR A 269 -12.78 -7.65 -20.87
C THR A 269 -14.04 -6.80 -20.83
N TYR A 270 -13.87 -5.49 -20.64
CA TYR A 270 -15.00 -4.56 -20.50
C TYR A 270 -15.52 -4.06 -21.84
N SER A 271 -16.85 -3.95 -21.97
CA SER A 271 -17.41 -3.20 -23.08
C SER A 271 -17.16 -1.69 -22.87
N PRO A 272 -16.81 -0.91 -23.90
CA PRO A 272 -16.45 0.51 -23.76
C PRO A 272 -17.53 1.36 -23.06
N ALA A 273 -18.81 1.01 -23.24
CA ALA A 273 -19.93 1.73 -22.63
C ALA A 273 -20.04 1.52 -21.10
N GLN A 274 -19.51 0.43 -20.57
CA GLN A 274 -19.62 0.07 -19.15
C GLN A 274 -18.28 0.13 -18.42
N ALA A 275 -17.18 0.22 -19.15
CA ALA A 275 -15.82 0.14 -18.59
C ALA A 275 -15.61 1.14 -17.43
N GLY A 276 -15.94 2.41 -17.63
CA GLY A 276 -15.72 3.44 -16.60
C GLY A 276 -16.49 3.19 -15.29
N SER A 277 -17.76 2.75 -15.37
CA SER A 277 -18.56 2.44 -14.18
C SER A 277 -18.07 1.18 -13.46
N LEU A 278 -17.66 0.15 -14.19
CA LEU A 278 -17.11 -1.08 -13.61
C LEU A 278 -15.76 -0.83 -12.95
N ILE A 279 -14.90 -0.04 -13.58
CA ILE A 279 -13.63 0.40 -13.00
C ILE A 279 -13.87 1.14 -11.69
N LEU A 280 -14.80 2.10 -11.64
CA LEU A 280 -15.11 2.85 -10.42
C LEU A 280 -15.63 1.93 -9.29
N ILE A 281 -16.44 0.93 -9.61
CA ILE A 281 -16.93 -0.05 -8.63
C ILE A 281 -15.76 -0.86 -8.06
N ILE A 282 -14.87 -1.35 -8.92
CA ILE A 282 -13.68 -2.08 -8.52
C ILE A 282 -12.78 -1.20 -7.64
N GLU A 283 -12.49 0.03 -8.06
CA GLU A 283 -11.65 0.97 -7.32
C GLU A 283 -12.22 1.31 -5.94
N THR A 284 -13.55 1.48 -5.86
CA THR A 284 -14.21 1.77 -4.57
C THR A 284 -14.06 0.59 -3.60
N ALA A 285 -14.31 -0.63 -4.06
CA ALA A 285 -14.15 -1.83 -3.26
C ALA A 285 -12.67 -2.07 -2.87
N ALA A 286 -11.74 -1.85 -3.80
CA ALA A 286 -10.31 -1.94 -3.57
C ALA A 286 -9.83 -0.89 -2.55
N THR A 287 -10.28 0.35 -2.64
CA THR A 287 -9.98 1.43 -1.68
C THR A 287 -10.33 1.02 -0.25
N LEU A 288 -11.53 0.49 -0.04
CA LEU A 288 -11.98 0.02 1.28
C LEU A 288 -11.15 -1.16 1.78
N SER A 289 -10.85 -2.11 0.88
CA SER A 289 -10.03 -3.29 1.20
C SER A 289 -8.60 -2.91 1.57
N ILE A 290 -7.96 -2.04 0.80
CA ILE A 290 -6.60 -1.55 1.05
C ILE A 290 -6.56 -0.75 2.36
N ALA A 291 -7.54 0.13 2.60
CA ALA A 291 -7.62 0.89 3.84
C ALA A 291 -7.72 -0.02 5.07
N ALA A 292 -8.57 -1.04 5.03
CA ALA A 292 -8.69 -2.02 6.10
C ALA A 292 -7.40 -2.82 6.29
N ALA A 293 -6.77 -3.28 5.19
CA ALA A 293 -5.55 -4.06 5.22
C ALA A 293 -4.38 -3.28 5.84
N LEU A 294 -4.13 -2.05 5.38
CA LEU A 294 -3.04 -1.20 5.88
C LEU A 294 -3.27 -0.78 7.34
N THR A 295 -4.52 -0.50 7.72
CA THR A 295 -4.88 -0.20 9.11
C THR A 295 -4.58 -1.38 10.02
N LEU A 296 -4.98 -2.60 9.62
CA LEU A 296 -4.72 -3.81 10.40
C LEU A 296 -3.22 -4.15 10.46
N ALA A 297 -2.50 -3.95 9.37
CA ALA A 297 -1.05 -4.12 9.37
C ALA A 297 -0.38 -3.20 10.39
N TYR A 298 -0.82 -1.93 10.46
CA TYR A 298 -0.30 -0.95 11.43
C TYR A 298 -0.61 -1.34 12.89
N LEU A 299 -1.81 -1.86 13.15
CA LEU A 299 -2.24 -2.26 14.50
C LEU A 299 -1.63 -3.59 14.97
N GLY A 300 -0.82 -4.23 14.12
CA GLY A 300 -0.27 -5.54 14.41
C GLY A 300 -1.32 -6.64 14.41
N GLY A 301 -2.40 -6.46 13.68
CA GLY A 301 -3.29 -7.53 13.27
C GLY A 301 -4.53 -7.78 14.13
N ARG A 302 -4.56 -7.49 15.43
CA ARG A 302 -5.74 -7.74 16.27
C ARG A 302 -6.18 -6.50 17.01
N PRO A 303 -7.37 -5.93 16.71
CA PRO A 303 -7.94 -4.86 17.52
C PRO A 303 -8.16 -5.30 18.97
N ALA A 304 -7.93 -4.40 19.92
CA ALA A 304 -8.27 -4.66 21.33
C ALA A 304 -9.76 -5.02 21.43
N GLY A 305 -10.07 -6.20 22.02
CA GLY A 305 -11.46 -6.71 22.10
C GLY A 305 -11.78 -7.89 21.17
N TRP A 306 -10.90 -8.25 20.24
CA TRP A 306 -11.07 -9.39 19.34
C TRP A 306 -11.32 -10.73 20.10
N GLU A 307 -10.59 -10.96 21.20
CA GLU A 307 -10.77 -12.17 22.02
C GLU A 307 -12.12 -12.21 22.75
N ASN A 308 -12.65 -11.04 23.15
CA ASN A 308 -13.93 -10.99 23.83
C ASN A 308 -15.09 -11.36 22.88
N GLY A 309 -14.94 -11.07 21.59
CA GLY A 309 -15.90 -11.48 20.56
C GLY A 309 -15.85 -13.00 20.29
N LEU A 310 -14.66 -13.61 20.31
CA LEU A 310 -14.50 -15.06 20.15
C LEU A 310 -15.02 -15.83 21.35
N LYS A 311 -14.66 -15.40 22.58
CA LYS A 311 -15.16 -15.99 23.82
C LYS A 311 -16.66 -15.85 23.98
N LYS A 312 -17.26 -14.75 23.52
CA LYS A 312 -18.70 -14.57 23.52
C LYS A 312 -19.40 -15.53 22.56
N ASN A 313 -18.84 -15.75 21.35
CA ASN A 313 -19.36 -16.71 20.40
C ASN A 313 -19.20 -18.15 20.89
N GLU A 314 -18.11 -18.50 21.60
CA GLU A 314 -17.93 -19.80 22.22
C GLU A 314 -18.91 -20.03 23.36
N SER A 315 -19.14 -19.03 24.23
CA SER A 315 -20.12 -19.13 25.32
C SER A 315 -21.55 -19.24 24.80
N ASP A 316 -21.88 -18.51 23.75
CA ASP A 316 -23.20 -18.59 23.11
C ASP A 316 -23.42 -19.95 22.41
N ASN A 317 -22.39 -20.54 21.81
CA ASN A 317 -22.46 -21.88 21.21
C ASN A 317 -22.58 -23.00 22.28
N HIS A 318 -21.87 -22.90 23.41
CA HIS A 318 -22.02 -23.88 24.51
C HIS A 318 -23.40 -23.83 25.15
N THR A 319 -24.02 -22.66 25.22
CA THR A 319 -25.39 -22.51 25.75
C THR A 319 -26.46 -23.12 24.83
N TYR A 320 -26.20 -23.20 23.52
CA TYR A 320 -27.10 -23.85 22.56
C TYR A 320 -26.98 -25.40 22.59
N THR A 321 -25.77 -25.94 22.82
CA THR A 321 -25.56 -27.41 22.89
C THR A 321 -26.07 -28.01 24.17
N ASP A 322 -25.98 -27.32 25.33
CA ASP A 322 -26.51 -27.82 26.60
C ASP A 322 -28.04 -27.82 26.67
N ASN A 323 -28.73 -27.03 25.85
CA ASN A 323 -30.19 -27.04 25.79
C ASN A 323 -30.79 -28.12 24.86
N GLU A 324 -29.99 -28.74 24.01
CA GLU A 324 -30.42 -29.86 23.15
C GLU A 324 -30.23 -31.24 23.82
N GLU A 325 -29.33 -31.36 24.81
CA GLU A 325 -29.13 -32.62 25.55
C GLU A 325 -30.11 -32.79 26.72
N THR A 326 -30.95 -31.78 27.04
CA THR A 326 -31.93 -31.81 28.14
C THR A 326 -33.37 -31.93 27.67
N LYS A 327 -33.62 -32.25 26.41
CA LYS A 327 -34.94 -32.63 25.88
C LYS A 327 -34.93 -34.05 25.36
#